data_c4f8823afa18be7303eecd13ae96065a
#
_entry.id   c4f8823afa18be7303eecd13ae96065a
#
_cell.length_a   1.000
_cell.length_b   1.000
_cell.length_c   1.000
_cell.angle_alpha   90.00
_cell.angle_beta   90.00
_cell.angle_gamma   90.00
#
_symmetry.space_group_name_H-M   'P 1'
#
loop_
_entity.id
_entity.type
_entity.pdbx_description
1 polymer ?
#
loop_
_entity_poly.entity_id
_entity_poly.type
_entity_poly.pdbx_seq_one_letter_code
_entity_poly.pdbx_strand_id
1 'polypeptide(L)'
;MNVQNYSVGDDHTVQEELLHHPEIPKEKPKSGGKTPLHIQIVPAYNHPHTVKTLFSEYTDMLTAGDPSIQKYLAVQHYDEELNHLEAKYGMPDGRLYLAYYNEEPAGCIGLRKIDGRNCEVKRLYVRPAFRGKNIGSLLMKKIMADAKEIGYSCILLDTLPFLQNAIHMYHKFGFYETVRYNDSTMDTSMYMKLDL
;
A
#
# COMPACT_ATOMS: atom_id res chain seq x y z
N MET A 1 -7.95 3.43 17.00
CA MET A 1 -7.33 3.60 15.66
C MET A 1 -5.83 3.79 15.88
N ASN A 2 -5.03 2.83 15.43
CA ASN A 2 -3.58 2.92 15.61
C ASN A 2 -2.96 3.68 14.44
N VAL A 3 -2.34 4.80 14.75
CA VAL A 3 -1.51 5.58 13.82
C VAL A 3 -0.06 5.22 14.10
N GLN A 4 0.66 4.74 13.09
CA GLN A 4 2.09 4.49 13.19
C GLN A 4 2.87 5.63 12.55
N ASN A 5 3.75 6.25 13.32
CA ASN A 5 4.60 7.37 12.88
C ASN A 5 6.03 6.86 12.68
N TYR A 6 6.64 7.20 11.55
CA TYR A 6 8.03 6.88 11.25
C TYR A 6 8.80 8.16 10.98
N SER A 7 9.93 8.36 11.64
CA SER A 7 10.88 9.43 11.31
C SER A 7 12.03 8.85 10.50
N VAL A 8 12.42 9.51 9.42
CA VAL A 8 13.58 9.14 8.59
C VAL A 8 14.74 10.02 8.99
N GLY A 9 15.68 9.45 9.73
CA GLY A 9 17.00 10.04 9.94
C GLY A 9 18.02 9.36 9.02
N ASP A 10 19.04 10.10 8.63
CA ASP A 10 20.16 9.59 7.82
C ASP A 10 21.06 8.72 8.71
N ASP A 11 20.67 7.56 9.12
CA ASP A 11 21.52 6.40 9.44
C ASP A 11 20.77 5.30 10.25
N HIS A 12 20.79 4.14 9.73
CA HIS A 12 20.69 2.73 10.18
C HIS A 12 20.05 2.34 11.53
N THR A 13 19.16 3.07 12.16
CA THR A 13 18.45 2.55 13.35
C THR A 13 16.98 2.95 13.34
N VAL A 14 16.09 1.98 13.14
CA VAL A 14 14.66 2.14 13.35
C VAL A 14 14.37 1.77 14.79
N GLN A 15 14.10 2.76 15.65
CA GLN A 15 13.55 2.52 16.99
C GLN A 15 12.03 2.64 16.95
N GLU A 16 11.37 1.63 17.46
CA GLU A 16 9.91 1.56 17.65
C GLU A 16 9.59 2.12 19.03
N GLU A 17 9.00 3.30 19.12
CA GLU A 17 8.46 3.84 20.38
C GLU A 17 6.95 3.77 20.39
N LEU A 18 6.41 3.03 21.33
CA LEU A 18 5.00 3.00 21.73
C LEU A 18 4.71 4.22 22.61
N LEU A 19 3.99 5.22 22.10
CA LEU A 19 3.59 6.40 22.88
C LEU A 19 2.12 6.38 23.28
N HIS A 20 1.90 6.44 24.60
CA HIS A 20 0.66 6.79 25.27
C HIS A 20 0.30 8.26 25.01
N HIS A 21 -0.97 8.56 24.76
CA HIS A 21 -1.44 9.93 24.52
C HIS A 21 -1.24 10.84 25.73
N PRO A 22 -0.65 12.01 25.54
CA PRO A 22 -1.05 13.23 26.26
C PRO A 22 -1.56 14.29 25.29
N GLU A 23 -2.48 15.13 25.79
CA GLU A 23 -3.05 16.27 25.09
C GLU A 23 -1.97 17.22 24.56
N ILE A 24 -2.14 17.70 23.32
CA ILE A 24 -1.19 18.58 22.62
C ILE A 24 -1.38 20.03 23.09
N PRO A 25 -0.37 20.68 23.67
CA PRO A 25 -0.37 22.12 23.84
C PRO A 25 -0.16 22.82 22.49
N LYS A 26 -1.00 23.80 22.16
CA LYS A 26 -0.83 24.66 20.98
C LYS A 26 0.35 25.61 21.17
N GLU A 27 1.56 25.21 20.79
CA GLU A 27 2.70 26.12 20.66
C GLU A 27 2.82 26.66 19.23
N LYS A 28 3.00 28.00 19.14
CA LYS A 28 3.25 28.73 17.88
C LYS A 28 4.60 28.32 17.27
N PRO A 29 4.73 28.24 15.92
CA PRO A 29 5.97 27.79 15.29
C PRO A 29 7.09 28.78 15.50
N LYS A 30 8.22 28.32 16.08
CA LYS A 30 9.51 29.02 16.08
C LYS A 30 10.19 28.83 14.72
N SER A 31 10.62 29.93 14.15
CA SER A 31 11.27 30.07 12.85
C SER A 31 12.54 29.23 12.71
N GLY A 32 12.72 28.55 11.56
CA GLY A 32 14.03 28.25 10.97
C GLY A 32 14.58 26.84 11.11
N GLY A 33 13.86 25.84 11.62
CA GLY A 33 14.31 24.45 11.62
C GLY A 33 13.66 23.67 10.45
N LYS A 34 14.41 22.86 9.70
CA LYS A 34 13.83 21.88 8.79
C LYS A 34 12.92 20.99 9.61
N THR A 35 11.61 21.05 9.37
CA THR A 35 10.65 20.13 9.98
C THR A 35 11.12 18.70 9.68
N PRO A 36 11.24 17.81 10.68
CA PRO A 36 11.63 16.44 10.42
C PRO A 36 10.64 15.83 9.41
N LEU A 37 11.18 15.18 8.39
CA LEU A 37 10.39 14.53 7.35
C LEU A 37 9.53 13.46 8.01
N HIS A 38 8.21 13.61 7.94
CA HIS A 38 7.27 12.75 8.66
C HIS A 38 6.46 11.91 7.68
N ILE A 39 6.62 10.58 7.75
CA ILE A 39 5.78 9.62 7.04
C ILE A 39 4.78 9.06 8.04
N GLN A 40 3.50 9.15 7.69
CA GLN A 40 2.40 8.63 8.49
C GLN A 40 1.61 7.62 7.67
N ILE A 41 1.34 6.43 8.24
CA ILE A 41 0.47 5.42 7.64
C ILE A 41 -0.79 5.33 8.48
N VAL A 42 -1.94 5.54 7.85
CA VAL A 42 -3.25 5.55 8.51
C VAL A 42 -4.23 4.60 7.83
N PRO A 43 -5.18 4.01 8.57
CA PRO A 43 -6.31 3.30 7.96
C PRO A 43 -7.09 4.25 7.04
N ALA A 44 -7.46 3.77 5.87
CA ALA A 44 -8.02 4.60 4.80
C ALA A 44 -9.55 4.74 4.83
N TYR A 45 -10.24 4.01 5.69
CA TYR A 45 -11.71 3.90 5.67
C TYR A 45 -12.44 5.24 5.83
N ASN A 46 -11.87 6.18 6.56
CA ASN A 46 -12.43 7.52 6.75
C ASN A 46 -12.00 8.54 5.66
N HIS A 47 -11.27 8.08 4.63
CA HIS A 47 -10.70 8.93 3.58
C HIS A 47 -11.06 8.44 2.16
N PRO A 48 -12.36 8.12 1.85
CA PRO A 48 -12.71 7.47 0.59
C PRO A 48 -12.36 8.31 -0.65
N HIS A 49 -12.46 9.63 -0.56
CA HIS A 49 -12.07 10.51 -1.67
C HIS A 49 -10.58 10.43 -1.99
N THR A 50 -9.72 10.46 -0.97
CA THR A 50 -8.27 10.33 -1.15
C THR A 50 -7.90 8.98 -1.74
N VAL A 51 -8.55 7.90 -1.27
CA VAL A 51 -8.35 6.55 -1.83
C VAL A 51 -8.73 6.52 -3.31
N LYS A 52 -9.92 7.01 -3.66
CA LYS A 52 -10.40 7.07 -5.06
C LYS A 52 -9.41 7.83 -5.95
N THR A 53 -8.92 8.98 -5.49
CA THR A 53 -7.93 9.78 -6.22
C THR A 53 -6.65 8.98 -6.48
N LEU A 54 -6.06 8.37 -5.45
CA LEU A 54 -4.83 7.58 -5.60
C LEU A 54 -5.03 6.32 -6.45
N PHE A 55 -6.19 5.68 -6.36
CA PHE A 55 -6.52 4.53 -7.21
C PHE A 55 -6.66 4.95 -8.68
N SER A 56 -7.32 6.09 -8.97
CA SER A 56 -7.39 6.63 -10.33
C SER A 56 -6.00 6.96 -10.88
N GLU A 57 -5.19 7.71 -10.12
CA GLU A 57 -3.81 8.02 -10.53
C GLU A 57 -2.99 6.76 -10.82
N TYR A 58 -3.16 5.71 -10.01
CA TYR A 58 -2.51 4.42 -10.23
C TYR A 58 -2.98 3.76 -11.53
N THR A 59 -4.28 3.69 -11.76
CA THR A 59 -4.83 3.08 -12.98
C THR A 59 -4.49 3.85 -14.23
N ASP A 60 -4.47 5.19 -14.18
CA ASP A 60 -4.02 6.04 -15.28
C ASP A 60 -2.54 5.79 -15.62
N MET A 61 -1.70 5.67 -14.60
CA MET A 61 -0.29 5.32 -14.78
C MET A 61 -0.12 3.94 -15.43
N LEU A 62 -0.87 2.95 -15.00
CA LEU A 62 -0.82 1.61 -15.57
C LEU A 62 -1.30 1.61 -17.02
N THR A 63 -2.42 2.26 -17.33
CA THR A 63 -3.01 2.35 -18.67
C THR A 63 -2.11 3.12 -19.63
N ALA A 64 -1.39 4.13 -19.15
CA ALA A 64 -0.38 4.83 -19.95
C ALA A 64 0.82 3.92 -20.28
N GLY A 65 1.15 2.97 -19.42
CA GLY A 65 2.19 1.96 -19.67
C GLY A 65 1.75 0.83 -20.61
N ASP A 66 0.47 0.41 -20.50
CA ASP A 66 -0.13 -0.62 -21.33
C ASP A 66 -1.65 -0.38 -21.48
N PRO A 67 -2.13 0.07 -22.65
CA PRO A 67 -3.56 0.33 -22.88
C PRO A 67 -4.48 -0.90 -22.71
N SER A 68 -3.96 -2.12 -22.80
CA SER A 68 -4.74 -3.35 -22.61
C SER A 68 -5.27 -3.50 -21.17
N ILE A 69 -4.66 -2.79 -20.21
CA ILE A 69 -5.07 -2.75 -18.80
C ILE A 69 -6.50 -2.26 -18.62
N GLN A 70 -6.98 -1.39 -19.51
CA GLN A 70 -8.35 -0.89 -19.42
C GLN A 70 -9.39 -2.02 -19.48
N LYS A 71 -9.16 -3.05 -20.30
CA LYS A 71 -10.00 -4.25 -20.35
C LYS A 71 -9.89 -5.08 -19.07
N TYR A 72 -8.69 -5.17 -18.52
CA TYR A 72 -8.42 -5.88 -17.29
C TYR A 72 -9.11 -5.25 -16.08
N LEU A 73 -9.10 -3.91 -15.98
CA LEU A 73 -9.81 -3.19 -14.92
C LEU A 73 -11.32 -3.41 -14.97
N ALA A 74 -11.91 -3.48 -16.16
CA ALA A 74 -13.32 -3.80 -16.33
C ALA A 74 -13.65 -5.21 -15.80
N VAL A 75 -12.82 -6.21 -16.10
CA VAL A 75 -12.99 -7.58 -15.58
C VAL A 75 -12.82 -7.64 -14.05
N GLN A 76 -12.01 -6.76 -13.46
CA GLN A 76 -11.82 -6.67 -12.02
C GLN A 76 -12.94 -5.90 -11.29
N HIS A 77 -13.98 -5.47 -11.98
CA HIS A 77 -15.07 -4.65 -11.41
C HIS A 77 -14.54 -3.40 -10.69
N TYR A 78 -13.60 -2.69 -11.34
CA TYR A 78 -12.90 -1.56 -10.74
C TYR A 78 -13.85 -0.46 -10.26
N ASP A 79 -14.91 -0.16 -11.00
CA ASP A 79 -15.88 0.85 -10.61
C ASP A 79 -16.67 0.42 -9.36
N GLU A 80 -16.99 -0.86 -9.22
CA GLU A 80 -17.62 -1.40 -8.02
C GLU A 80 -16.67 -1.35 -6.83
N GLU A 81 -15.38 -1.66 -7.05
CA GLU A 81 -14.34 -1.55 -6.04
C GLU A 81 -14.26 -0.13 -5.47
N LEU A 82 -14.27 0.91 -6.32
CA LEU A 82 -14.24 2.30 -5.91
C LEU A 82 -15.46 2.72 -5.06
N ASN A 83 -16.60 2.10 -5.30
CA ASN A 83 -17.84 2.41 -4.59
C ASN A 83 -18.01 1.58 -3.31
N HIS A 84 -17.35 0.43 -3.19
CA HIS A 84 -17.50 -0.52 -2.11
C HIS A 84 -16.14 -0.99 -1.56
N LEU A 85 -15.25 -0.04 -1.21
CA LEU A 85 -13.89 -0.32 -0.71
C LEU A 85 -13.88 -1.28 0.48
N GLU A 86 -14.85 -1.15 1.39
CA GLU A 86 -14.96 -2.00 2.57
C GLU A 86 -15.35 -3.45 2.23
N ALA A 87 -16.12 -3.67 1.16
CA ALA A 87 -16.46 -5.02 0.73
C ALA A 87 -15.22 -5.82 0.30
N LYS A 88 -14.22 -5.15 -0.23
CA LYS A 88 -12.99 -5.78 -0.74
C LYS A 88 -11.84 -5.76 0.26
N TYR A 89 -11.70 -4.66 1.02
CA TYR A 89 -10.57 -4.40 1.89
C TYR A 89 -10.95 -4.21 3.36
N GLY A 90 -12.21 -4.44 3.71
CA GLY A 90 -12.70 -4.23 5.07
C GLY A 90 -12.18 -5.24 6.09
N MET A 91 -12.19 -4.80 7.36
CA MET A 91 -11.90 -5.68 8.49
C MET A 91 -13.02 -6.72 8.66
N PRO A 92 -12.73 -7.88 9.28
CA PRO A 92 -11.48 -8.25 9.94
C PRO A 92 -10.42 -8.80 8.98
N ASP A 93 -10.80 -9.26 7.80
CA ASP A 93 -9.96 -10.04 6.89
C ASP A 93 -9.09 -9.18 5.95
N GLY A 94 -9.52 -7.96 5.64
CA GLY A 94 -8.81 -7.03 4.75
C GLY A 94 -8.17 -5.86 5.49
N ARG A 95 -7.36 -5.10 4.74
CA ARG A 95 -6.75 -3.84 5.22
C ARG A 95 -6.66 -2.86 4.06
N LEU A 96 -6.81 -1.57 4.37
CA LEU A 96 -6.61 -0.48 3.42
C LEU A 96 -5.91 0.67 4.13
N TYR A 97 -4.77 1.10 3.57
CA TYR A 97 -3.95 2.15 4.13
C TYR A 97 -3.65 3.28 3.15
N LEU A 98 -3.55 4.48 3.71
CA LEU A 98 -2.96 5.66 3.08
C LEU A 98 -1.63 5.96 3.76
N ALA A 99 -0.66 6.38 2.95
CA ALA A 99 0.57 6.99 3.43
C ALA A 99 0.52 8.48 3.15
N TYR A 100 0.88 9.27 4.16
CA TYR A 100 1.08 10.71 4.06
C TYR A 100 2.57 11.03 4.21
N TYR A 101 3.02 12.04 3.49
CA TYR A 101 4.35 12.62 3.62
C TYR A 101 4.19 14.10 3.89
N ASN A 102 4.54 14.56 5.11
CA ASN A 102 4.29 15.93 5.56
C ASN A 102 2.84 16.40 5.28
N GLU A 103 1.85 15.60 5.72
CA GLU A 103 0.40 15.85 5.56
C GLU A 103 -0.14 15.71 4.12
N GLU A 104 0.71 15.53 3.10
CA GLU A 104 0.27 15.30 1.73
C GLU A 104 0.04 13.81 1.45
N PRO A 105 -1.10 13.41 0.86
CA PRO A 105 -1.32 12.01 0.46
C PRO A 105 -0.25 11.56 -0.54
N ALA A 106 0.53 10.58 -0.16
CA ALA A 106 1.72 10.14 -0.89
C ALA A 106 1.59 8.77 -1.54
N GLY A 107 0.70 7.90 -1.00
CA GLY A 107 0.52 6.56 -1.55
C GLY A 107 -0.55 5.77 -0.81
N CYS A 108 -0.81 4.56 -1.30
CA CYS A 108 -1.81 3.64 -0.73
C CYS A 108 -1.40 2.18 -0.93
N ILE A 109 -2.06 1.29 -0.18
CA ILE A 109 -1.97 -0.17 -0.33
C ILE A 109 -3.22 -0.82 0.23
N GLY A 110 -3.69 -1.91 -0.42
CA GLY A 110 -4.77 -2.74 0.05
C GLY A 110 -4.34 -4.19 0.27
N LEU A 111 -4.99 -4.86 1.20
CA LEU A 111 -4.94 -6.30 1.44
C LEU A 111 -6.36 -6.84 1.36
N ARG A 112 -6.59 -7.82 0.51
CA ARG A 112 -7.88 -8.53 0.45
C ARG A 112 -7.70 -10.01 0.77
N LYS A 113 -8.73 -10.61 1.34
CA LYS A 113 -8.84 -12.06 1.48
C LYS A 113 -9.01 -12.72 0.12
N ILE A 114 -8.33 -13.84 -0.09
CA ILE A 114 -8.65 -14.80 -1.16
C ILE A 114 -9.41 -15.98 -0.57
N ASP A 115 -8.85 -16.61 0.45
CA ASP A 115 -9.44 -17.74 1.18
C ASP A 115 -8.99 -17.76 2.65
N GLY A 116 -9.19 -18.86 3.35
CA GLY A 116 -8.83 -18.98 4.78
C GLY A 116 -7.34 -18.99 5.06
N ARG A 117 -6.47 -19.13 4.05
CA ARG A 117 -5.01 -19.19 4.18
C ARG A 117 -4.28 -18.11 3.39
N ASN A 118 -4.89 -17.61 2.33
CA ASN A 118 -4.26 -16.75 1.34
C ASN A 118 -4.91 -15.38 1.32
N CYS A 119 -4.09 -14.35 1.23
CA CYS A 119 -4.50 -12.98 0.97
C CYS A 119 -3.74 -12.40 -0.22
N GLU A 120 -4.21 -11.28 -0.74
CA GLU A 120 -3.61 -10.63 -1.89
C GLU A 120 -3.35 -9.16 -1.61
N VAL A 121 -2.14 -8.71 -1.92
CA VAL A 121 -1.80 -7.29 -1.96
C VAL A 121 -2.31 -6.68 -3.26
N LYS A 122 -3.04 -5.58 -3.13
CA LYS A 122 -3.58 -4.79 -4.26
C LYS A 122 -3.27 -3.31 -4.09
N ARG A 123 -3.26 -2.60 -5.21
CA ARG A 123 -3.25 -1.14 -5.25
C ARG A 123 -2.05 -0.49 -4.53
N LEU A 124 -0.90 -1.17 -4.50
CA LEU A 124 0.32 -0.52 -4.00
C LEU A 124 0.74 0.57 -4.99
N TYR A 125 0.60 1.80 -4.56
CA TYR A 125 0.95 2.98 -5.34
C TYR A 125 1.63 4.03 -4.49
N VAL A 126 2.67 4.64 -5.03
CA VAL A 126 3.33 5.82 -4.46
C VAL A 126 3.43 6.87 -5.56
N ARG A 127 2.89 8.05 -5.29
CA ARG A 127 2.94 9.20 -6.21
C ARG A 127 4.38 9.49 -6.62
N PRO A 128 4.65 9.81 -7.88
CA PRO A 128 6.01 10.04 -8.40
C PRO A 128 6.83 11.02 -7.56
N ALA A 129 6.22 12.11 -7.07
CA ALA A 129 6.88 13.13 -6.25
C ALA A 129 7.43 12.61 -4.90
N PHE A 130 6.90 11.48 -4.42
CA PHE A 130 7.28 10.89 -3.13
C PHE A 130 8.06 9.57 -3.27
N ARG A 131 8.40 9.14 -4.50
CA ARG A 131 9.24 7.97 -4.73
C ARG A 131 10.66 8.20 -4.21
N GLY A 132 11.36 7.11 -3.90
CA GLY A 132 12.70 7.20 -3.29
C GLY A 132 12.72 7.50 -1.78
N LYS A 133 11.56 7.79 -1.17
CA LYS A 133 11.41 8.09 0.27
C LYS A 133 10.99 6.88 1.12
N ASN A 134 11.20 5.67 0.62
CA ASN A 134 10.90 4.40 1.29
C ASN A 134 9.41 4.13 1.62
N ILE A 135 8.46 4.96 1.14
CA ILE A 135 7.03 4.85 1.46
C ILE A 135 6.45 3.50 1.03
N GLY A 136 6.77 3.03 -0.19
CA GLY A 136 6.29 1.73 -0.66
C GLY A 136 6.75 0.58 0.23
N SER A 137 7.99 0.61 0.70
CA SER A 137 8.51 -0.42 1.62
C SER A 137 7.84 -0.36 3.00
N LEU A 138 7.53 0.83 3.50
CA LEU A 138 6.79 0.98 4.77
C LEU A 138 5.37 0.45 4.66
N LEU A 139 4.67 0.76 3.57
CA LEU A 139 3.34 0.21 3.28
C LEU A 139 3.36 -1.31 3.18
N MET A 140 4.34 -1.90 2.48
CA MET A 140 4.50 -3.36 2.40
C MET A 140 4.77 -3.99 3.76
N LYS A 141 5.68 -3.43 4.56
CA LYS A 141 5.95 -3.93 5.92
C LYS A 141 4.68 -3.94 6.77
N LYS A 142 3.89 -2.86 6.71
CA LYS A 142 2.62 -2.78 7.45
C LYS A 142 1.66 -3.89 7.03
N ILE A 143 1.44 -4.07 5.74
CA ILE A 143 0.55 -5.11 5.20
C ILE A 143 1.03 -6.52 5.55
N MET A 144 2.34 -6.79 5.48
CA MET A 144 2.90 -8.10 5.84
C MET A 144 2.72 -8.41 7.33
N ALA A 145 2.87 -7.41 8.20
CA ALA A 145 2.61 -7.56 9.63
C ALA A 145 1.13 -7.89 9.89
N ASP A 146 0.22 -7.15 9.25
CA ASP A 146 -1.23 -7.38 9.39
C ASP A 146 -1.65 -8.75 8.84
N ALA A 147 -1.09 -9.18 7.71
CA ALA A 147 -1.38 -10.51 7.15
C ALA A 147 -1.01 -11.63 8.14
N LYS A 148 0.13 -11.50 8.82
CA LYS A 148 0.53 -12.43 9.88
C LYS A 148 -0.41 -12.37 11.09
N GLU A 149 -0.77 -11.18 11.54
CA GLU A 149 -1.68 -10.96 12.67
C GLU A 149 -3.07 -11.55 12.40
N ILE A 150 -3.59 -11.42 11.18
CA ILE A 150 -4.86 -12.01 10.76
C ILE A 150 -4.77 -13.54 10.72
N GLY A 151 -3.57 -14.11 10.52
CA GLY A 151 -3.35 -15.55 10.47
C GLY A 151 -3.25 -16.12 9.04
N TYR A 152 -2.99 -15.28 8.05
CA TYR A 152 -2.69 -15.77 6.70
C TYR A 152 -1.36 -16.49 6.66
N SER A 153 -1.27 -17.52 5.82
CA SER A 153 -0.06 -18.31 5.60
C SER A 153 0.70 -17.87 4.36
N CYS A 154 0.04 -17.13 3.46
CA CYS A 154 0.62 -16.73 2.18
C CYS A 154 0.04 -15.39 1.72
N ILE A 155 0.92 -14.52 1.21
CA ILE A 155 0.55 -13.30 0.50
C ILE A 155 0.82 -13.51 -0.99
N LEU A 156 -0.19 -13.22 -1.80
CA LEU A 156 -0.12 -13.23 -3.26
C LEU A 156 -0.15 -11.80 -3.79
N LEU A 157 0.39 -11.59 -4.96
CA LEU A 157 0.24 -10.36 -5.74
C LEU A 157 0.40 -10.63 -7.23
N ASP A 158 -0.22 -9.82 -8.06
CA ASP A 158 0.05 -9.71 -9.49
C ASP A 158 0.67 -8.34 -9.79
N THR A 159 1.59 -8.32 -10.73
CA THR A 159 2.31 -7.12 -11.16
C THR A 159 2.61 -7.16 -12.65
N LEU A 160 3.14 -6.07 -13.18
CA LEU A 160 3.44 -5.95 -14.61
C LEU A 160 4.95 -5.81 -14.82
N PRO A 161 5.50 -6.41 -15.90
CA PRO A 161 6.94 -6.43 -16.14
C PRO A 161 7.62 -5.06 -16.16
N PHE A 162 6.90 -4.01 -16.56
CA PHE A 162 7.47 -2.65 -16.60
C PHE A 162 7.57 -1.98 -15.21
N LEU A 163 6.96 -2.55 -14.17
CA LEU A 163 7.01 -2.04 -12.79
C LEU A 163 8.27 -2.54 -12.05
N GLN A 164 9.44 -2.38 -12.66
CA GLN A 164 10.71 -2.93 -12.20
C GLN A 164 11.07 -2.59 -10.74
N ASN A 165 10.80 -1.35 -10.32
CA ASN A 165 11.07 -0.92 -8.95
C ASN A 165 10.19 -1.65 -7.92
N ALA A 166 8.94 -1.95 -8.28
CA ALA A 166 8.04 -2.71 -7.43
C ALA A 166 8.49 -4.19 -7.37
N ILE A 167 8.82 -4.79 -8.51
CA ILE A 167 9.33 -6.18 -8.60
C ILE A 167 10.60 -6.34 -7.75
N HIS A 168 11.55 -5.42 -7.89
CA HIS A 168 12.77 -5.44 -7.07
C HIS A 168 12.48 -5.34 -5.57
N MET A 169 11.53 -4.49 -5.18
CA MET A 169 11.10 -4.39 -3.78
C MET A 169 10.45 -5.69 -3.30
N TYR A 170 9.57 -6.32 -4.10
CA TYR A 170 8.95 -7.59 -3.74
C TYR A 170 9.99 -8.69 -3.50
N HIS A 171 10.98 -8.83 -4.39
CA HIS A 171 12.09 -9.77 -4.18
C HIS A 171 12.86 -9.50 -2.89
N LYS A 172 13.11 -8.24 -2.54
CA LYS A 172 13.75 -7.87 -1.26
C LYS A 172 12.94 -8.29 -0.04
N PHE A 173 11.62 -8.34 -0.15
CA PHE A 173 10.74 -8.84 0.90
C PHE A 173 10.60 -10.38 0.90
N GLY A 174 11.25 -11.08 -0.02
CA GLY A 174 11.22 -12.53 -0.11
C GLY A 174 10.11 -13.09 -1.01
N PHE A 175 9.40 -12.22 -1.75
CA PHE A 175 8.46 -12.70 -2.76
C PHE A 175 9.20 -13.38 -3.90
N TYR A 176 8.63 -14.46 -4.42
CA TYR A 176 9.11 -15.20 -5.56
C TYR A 176 7.99 -15.49 -6.55
N GLU A 177 8.35 -15.76 -7.80
CA GLU A 177 7.38 -16.02 -8.86
C GLU A 177 6.57 -17.29 -8.59
N THR A 178 5.30 -17.25 -8.98
CA THR A 178 4.36 -18.36 -8.85
C THR A 178 3.47 -18.47 -10.09
N VAL A 179 2.67 -19.53 -10.14
CA VAL A 179 1.68 -19.70 -11.22
C VAL A 179 0.53 -18.73 -11.07
N ARG A 180 -0.20 -18.49 -12.18
CA ARG A 180 -1.45 -17.72 -12.18
C ARG A 180 -2.42 -18.27 -11.13
N TYR A 181 -2.98 -17.40 -10.31
CA TYR A 181 -3.93 -17.75 -9.24
C TYR A 181 -5.26 -16.98 -9.36
N ASN A 182 -5.40 -16.11 -10.34
CA ASN A 182 -6.61 -15.30 -10.59
C ASN A 182 -7.01 -15.33 -12.05
N ASP A 183 -8.22 -14.82 -12.35
CA ASP A 183 -8.81 -14.78 -13.69
C ASP A 183 -8.32 -13.56 -14.51
N SER A 184 -7.09 -13.09 -14.27
CA SER A 184 -6.51 -12.01 -15.07
C SER A 184 -6.52 -12.37 -16.56
N THR A 185 -7.01 -11.46 -17.37
CA THR A 185 -6.98 -11.59 -18.84
C THR A 185 -5.66 -11.11 -19.46
N MET A 186 -4.72 -10.67 -18.62
CA MET A 186 -3.42 -10.16 -19.09
C MET A 186 -2.40 -11.28 -19.11
N ASP A 187 -1.97 -11.68 -20.30
CA ASP A 187 -0.93 -12.71 -20.48
C ASP A 187 0.46 -12.24 -20.01
N THR A 188 0.67 -10.94 -19.89
CA THR A 188 1.93 -10.33 -19.44
C THR A 188 2.05 -10.20 -17.93
N SER A 189 0.99 -10.50 -17.15
CA SER A 189 1.04 -10.40 -15.69
C SER A 189 2.06 -11.36 -15.09
N MET A 190 2.85 -10.86 -14.17
CA MET A 190 3.73 -11.64 -13.30
C MET A 190 3.01 -11.90 -11.98
N TYR A 191 3.02 -13.14 -11.53
CA TYR A 191 2.42 -13.58 -10.29
C TYR A 191 3.50 -13.91 -9.29
N MET A 192 3.39 -13.34 -8.10
CA MET A 192 4.37 -13.55 -7.05
C MET A 192 3.70 -13.94 -5.74
N LYS A 193 4.40 -14.69 -4.90
CA LYS A 193 3.93 -15.10 -3.58
C LYS A 193 5.01 -14.96 -2.52
N LEU A 194 4.57 -14.81 -1.28
CA LEU A 194 5.39 -14.85 -0.07
C LEU A 194 4.73 -15.80 0.92
N ASP A 195 5.43 -16.83 1.38
CA ASP A 195 5.03 -17.65 2.51
C ASP A 195 5.38 -16.90 3.82
N LEU A 196 4.42 -16.82 4.80
CA LEU A 196 4.50 -16.00 6.01
C LEU A 196 5.03 -16.73 7.24
#